data_5a5fc98e523d82bc6dff8e6660155cf6
#
_entry.id   5a5fc98e523d82bc6dff8e6660155cf6
#
_cell.length_a   1.000
_cell.length_b   1.000
_cell.length_c   1.000
_cell.angle_alpha   90.00
_cell.angle_beta   90.00
_cell.angle_gamma   90.00
#
_symmetry.space_group_name_H-M   'P 1'
#
loop_
_entity.id
_entity.type
_entity.pdbx_description
1 polymer ?
#
loop_
_entity_poly.entity_id
_entity_poly.type
_entity_poly.pdbx_seq_one_letter_code
_entity_poly.pdbx_strand_id
1 'polypeptide(L)'
;YTKNNKVMAFLTVEDLVGTVEVVVFPRDYEKSQSLLNEDGKVFIQGRVSAEDDKASKLILEKIRSFDDVPRELWIQFDSRSDYGEKEPQLLRDLQLSPGNSGVVVYLKDVKAMKKLPMNWQVQIQEPWLSQMSEKYGKTNVKVVERGLKNL
;
A
#
# COMPACT_ATOMS: atom_id res chain seq x y z
N TYR A 1 -3.40 8.09 30.14
CA TYR A 1 -2.77 9.41 30.32
C TYR A 1 -1.36 9.26 30.86
N THR A 2 -0.44 10.04 30.29
CA THR A 2 0.95 10.13 30.79
C THR A 2 1.04 11.08 32.00
N LYS A 3 2.23 11.14 32.62
CA LYS A 3 2.50 12.10 33.71
C LYS A 3 2.25 13.57 33.30
N ASN A 4 2.25 13.87 32.02
CA ASN A 4 2.01 15.20 31.47
C ASN A 4 0.58 15.36 30.90
N ASN A 5 -0.37 14.55 31.34
CA ASN A 5 -1.77 14.54 30.89
C ASN A 5 -1.97 14.33 29.38
N LYS A 6 -1.02 13.69 28.71
CA LYS A 6 -1.18 13.31 27.30
C LYS A 6 -1.78 11.91 27.20
N VAL A 7 -2.59 11.71 26.17
CA VAL A 7 -3.26 10.44 25.92
C VAL A 7 -2.31 9.46 25.25
N MET A 8 -2.24 8.24 25.77
CA MET A 8 -1.57 7.12 25.12
C MET A 8 -2.49 5.90 25.13
N ALA A 9 -2.25 4.96 24.26
CA ALA A 9 -3.07 3.75 24.16
C ALA A 9 -2.24 2.49 24.36
N PHE A 10 -2.89 1.48 24.91
CA PHE A 10 -2.38 0.09 24.97
C PHE A 10 -3.34 -0.76 24.15
N LEU A 11 -2.82 -1.46 23.15
CA LEU A 11 -3.59 -2.29 22.24
C LEU A 11 -3.18 -3.75 22.36
N THR A 12 -4.14 -4.64 22.20
CA THR A 12 -3.86 -6.05 21.95
C THR A 12 -4.14 -6.34 20.49
N VAL A 13 -3.13 -6.78 19.76
CA VAL A 13 -3.24 -7.13 18.34
C VAL A 13 -3.13 -8.64 18.20
N GLU A 14 -4.08 -9.20 17.47
CA GLU A 14 -4.19 -10.64 17.23
C GLU A 14 -3.96 -10.95 15.75
N ASP A 15 -3.18 -11.99 15.48
CA ASP A 15 -3.05 -12.62 14.18
C ASP A 15 -3.36 -14.12 14.27
N LEU A 16 -3.12 -14.86 13.18
CA LEU A 16 -3.37 -16.30 13.13
C LEU A 16 -2.45 -17.14 14.04
N VAL A 17 -1.39 -16.54 14.56
CA VAL A 17 -0.36 -17.23 15.37
C VAL A 17 -0.47 -16.89 16.86
N GLY A 18 -0.94 -15.69 17.18
CA GLY A 18 -1.02 -15.27 18.59
C GLY A 18 -1.37 -13.81 18.76
N THR A 19 -1.11 -13.30 19.94
CA THR A 19 -1.40 -11.92 20.32
C THR A 19 -0.13 -11.20 20.76
N VAL A 20 -0.09 -9.88 20.55
CA VAL A 20 0.97 -9.01 21.02
C VAL A 20 0.38 -7.73 21.60
N GLU A 21 0.95 -7.24 22.69
CA GLU A 21 0.64 -5.92 23.22
C GLU A 21 1.40 -4.84 22.45
N VAL A 22 0.66 -3.81 22.03
CA VAL A 22 1.22 -2.65 21.32
C VAL A 22 1.03 -1.41 22.17
N VAL A 23 2.14 -0.70 22.41
CA VAL A 23 2.14 0.58 23.12
C VAL A 23 2.15 1.70 22.10
N VAL A 24 1.17 2.60 22.18
CA VAL A 24 1.05 3.76 21.32
C VAL A 24 1.29 5.02 22.16
N PHE A 25 2.45 5.63 21.95
CA PHE A 25 2.79 6.87 22.64
C PHE A 25 1.97 8.06 22.14
N PRO A 26 1.84 9.14 22.90
CA PRO A 26 0.93 10.24 22.59
C PRO A 26 1.09 10.83 21.18
N ARG A 27 2.32 10.99 20.69
CA ARG A 27 2.59 11.51 19.37
C ARG A 27 1.99 10.64 18.26
N ASP A 28 2.15 9.32 18.40
CA ASP A 28 1.64 8.36 17.42
C ASP A 28 0.13 8.13 17.60
N TYR A 29 -0.36 8.24 18.82
CA TYR A 29 -1.80 8.19 19.11
C TYR A 29 -2.57 9.29 18.39
N GLU A 30 -2.11 10.52 18.45
CA GLU A 30 -2.75 11.65 17.77
C GLU A 30 -2.86 11.43 16.26
N LYS A 31 -1.81 10.86 15.66
CA LYS A 31 -1.76 10.57 14.22
C LYS A 31 -2.62 9.37 13.80
N SER A 32 -2.78 8.40 14.68
CA SER A 32 -3.32 7.08 14.34
C SER A 32 -4.70 6.81 14.95
N GLN A 33 -5.26 7.75 15.67
CA GLN A 33 -6.50 7.59 16.44
C GLN A 33 -7.66 7.04 15.61
N SER A 34 -7.78 7.48 14.37
CA SER A 34 -8.83 7.01 13.45
C SER A 34 -8.71 5.55 13.05
N LEU A 35 -7.52 4.97 13.17
CA LEU A 35 -7.23 3.58 12.82
C LEU A 35 -7.27 2.63 14.03
N LEU A 36 -7.37 3.17 15.24
CA LEU A 36 -7.34 2.41 16.49
C LEU A 36 -8.76 2.05 16.95
N ASN A 37 -9.45 1.26 16.15
CA ASN A 37 -10.80 0.79 16.43
C ASN A 37 -10.79 -0.66 16.87
N GLU A 38 -11.69 -1.03 17.76
CA GLU A 38 -11.95 -2.43 18.10
C GLU A 38 -12.29 -3.22 16.84
N ASP A 39 -11.74 -4.44 16.71
CA ASP A 39 -11.91 -5.33 15.57
C ASP A 39 -11.45 -4.74 14.22
N GLY A 40 -10.74 -3.62 14.22
CA GLY A 40 -10.12 -3.06 13.02
C GLY A 40 -9.00 -3.94 12.49
N LYS A 41 -8.90 -4.06 11.16
CA LYS A 41 -7.81 -4.78 10.48
C LYS A 41 -6.74 -3.80 10.05
N VAL A 42 -5.53 -3.99 10.58
CA VAL A 42 -4.43 -3.04 10.36
C VAL A 42 -3.10 -3.77 10.18
N PHE A 43 -2.19 -3.12 9.45
CA PHE A 43 -0.77 -3.46 9.44
C PHE A 43 -0.04 -2.56 10.42
N ILE A 44 0.75 -3.16 11.28
CA ILE A 44 1.53 -2.44 12.30
C ILE A 44 3.00 -2.71 12.11
N GLN A 45 3.79 -1.65 12.10
CA GLN A 45 5.23 -1.70 12.19
C GLN A 45 5.66 -1.00 13.46
N GLY A 46 6.55 -1.63 14.20
CA GLY A 46 7.08 -1.07 15.42
C GLY A 46 8.38 -1.72 15.82
N ARG A 47 8.92 -1.29 16.96
CA ARG A 47 10.12 -1.88 17.55
C ARG A 47 9.75 -2.70 18.79
N VAL A 48 10.45 -3.79 18.97
CA VAL A 48 10.26 -4.65 20.14
C VAL A 48 10.96 -4.03 21.35
N SER A 49 10.19 -3.88 22.43
CA SER A 49 10.73 -3.54 23.75
C SER A 49 10.67 -4.79 24.63
N ALA A 50 11.82 -5.36 24.92
CA ALA A 50 11.95 -6.48 25.83
C ALA A 50 12.58 -5.97 27.14
N GLU A 51 11.84 -6.08 28.23
CA GLU A 51 12.38 -5.89 29.57
C GLU A 51 12.63 -7.28 30.17
N ASP A 52 13.68 -7.39 30.97
CA ASP A 52 14.00 -8.63 31.71
C ASP A 52 12.79 -9.12 32.51
N ASP A 53 12.47 -10.40 32.35
CA ASP A 53 11.37 -11.10 33.06
C ASP A 53 9.95 -10.64 32.73
N LYS A 54 9.75 -9.80 31.69
CA LYS A 54 8.42 -9.39 31.21
C LYS A 54 8.20 -9.81 29.75
N ALA A 55 6.92 -10.02 29.42
CA ALA A 55 6.53 -10.24 28.03
C ALA A 55 6.94 -9.05 27.15
N SER A 56 7.50 -9.33 25.99
CA SER A 56 7.89 -8.31 25.03
C SER A 56 6.67 -7.53 24.56
N LYS A 57 6.83 -6.22 24.41
CA LYS A 57 5.82 -5.30 23.89
C LYS A 57 6.31 -4.68 22.59
N LEU A 58 5.39 -4.38 21.68
CA LEU A 58 5.67 -3.66 20.46
C LEU A 58 5.36 -2.18 20.67
N ILE A 59 6.34 -1.31 20.40
CA ILE A 59 6.14 0.14 20.39
C ILE A 59 5.78 0.56 18.98
N LEU A 60 4.58 1.13 18.81
CA LEU A 60 4.07 1.54 17.50
C LEU A 60 4.95 2.62 16.87
N GLU A 61 5.38 2.41 15.65
CA GLU A 61 6.06 3.39 14.81
C GLU A 61 5.20 3.80 13.61
N LYS A 62 4.55 2.83 12.96
CA LYS A 62 3.65 3.05 11.82
C LYS A 62 2.46 2.12 11.88
N ILE A 63 1.31 2.62 11.44
CA ILE A 63 0.07 1.85 11.30
C ILE A 63 -0.61 2.22 10.00
N ARG A 64 -1.17 1.22 9.31
CA ARG A 64 -2.00 1.40 8.11
C ARG A 64 -3.21 0.49 8.17
N SER A 65 -4.33 0.96 7.63
CA SER A 65 -5.48 0.08 7.40
C SER A 65 -5.16 -0.97 6.34
N PHE A 66 -5.82 -2.12 6.39
CA PHE A 66 -5.76 -3.11 5.31
C PHE A 66 -6.24 -2.54 3.97
N ASP A 67 -7.13 -1.56 4.01
CA ASP A 67 -7.66 -0.90 2.81
C ASP A 67 -6.64 0.05 2.16
N ASP A 68 -5.62 0.45 2.89
CA ASP A 68 -4.56 1.37 2.43
C ASP A 68 -3.30 0.66 1.93
N VAL A 69 -3.39 -0.61 1.56
CA VAL A 69 -2.26 -1.34 0.98
C VAL A 69 -1.83 -0.66 -0.32
N PRO A 70 -0.56 -0.23 -0.44
CA PRO A 70 -0.09 0.38 -1.67
C PRO A 70 -0.21 -0.58 -2.86
N ARG A 71 -0.88 -0.15 -3.90
CA ARG A 71 -1.05 -0.91 -5.13
C ARG A 71 -0.42 -0.20 -6.30
N GLU A 72 0.07 -0.98 -7.25
CA GLU A 72 0.58 -0.49 -8.52
C GLU A 72 -0.16 -1.16 -9.65
N LEU A 73 -0.40 -0.40 -10.73
CA LEU A 73 -0.92 -0.95 -11.98
C LEU A 73 0.26 -1.30 -12.89
N TRP A 74 0.37 -2.55 -13.25
CA TRP A 74 1.39 -3.04 -14.16
C TRP A 74 0.78 -3.35 -15.51
N ILE A 75 1.31 -2.73 -16.57
CA ILE A 75 0.88 -2.95 -17.94
C ILE A 75 2.06 -3.46 -18.75
N GLN A 76 1.87 -4.60 -19.38
CA GLN A 76 2.89 -5.31 -20.13
C GLN A 76 2.68 -5.12 -21.63
N PHE A 77 3.75 -4.83 -22.35
CA PHE A 77 3.80 -4.74 -23.80
C PHE A 77 4.82 -5.75 -24.35
N ASP A 78 4.59 -6.23 -25.57
CA ASP A 78 5.46 -7.23 -26.20
C ASP A 78 6.86 -6.70 -26.50
N SER A 79 6.94 -5.42 -26.90
CA SER A 79 8.19 -4.79 -27.28
C SER A 79 8.18 -3.29 -27.01
N ARG A 80 9.36 -2.68 -27.09
CA ARG A 80 9.50 -1.22 -27.03
C ARG A 80 8.74 -0.54 -28.17
N SER A 81 8.75 -1.13 -29.37
CA SER A 81 8.02 -0.63 -30.53
C SER A 81 6.51 -0.66 -30.29
N ASP A 82 5.99 -1.77 -29.78
CA ASP A 82 4.57 -1.91 -29.43
C ASP A 82 4.15 -0.88 -28.39
N TYR A 83 4.94 -0.69 -27.36
CA TYR A 83 4.71 0.36 -26.37
C TYR A 83 4.71 1.76 -26.99
N GLY A 84 5.69 2.07 -27.82
CA GLY A 84 5.81 3.38 -28.46
C GLY A 84 4.59 3.73 -29.29
N GLU A 85 4.00 2.76 -29.99
CA GLU A 85 2.77 2.96 -30.77
C GLU A 85 1.55 3.20 -29.87
N LYS A 86 1.48 2.55 -28.73
CA LYS A 86 0.34 2.58 -27.80
C LYS A 86 0.46 3.63 -26.70
N GLU A 87 1.64 4.20 -26.48
CA GLU A 87 1.90 5.15 -25.39
C GLU A 87 0.93 6.35 -25.39
N PRO A 88 0.67 7.05 -26.50
CA PRO A 88 -0.25 8.19 -26.48
C PRO A 88 -1.66 7.80 -26.03
N GLN A 89 -2.14 6.64 -26.44
CA GLN A 89 -3.44 6.12 -26.04
C GLN A 89 -3.44 5.71 -24.58
N LEU A 90 -2.38 5.03 -24.12
CA LEU A 90 -2.21 4.65 -22.72
C LEU A 90 -2.25 5.86 -21.78
N LEU A 91 -1.51 6.91 -22.10
CA LEU A 91 -1.47 8.11 -21.27
C LEU A 91 -2.85 8.79 -21.20
N ARG A 92 -3.61 8.81 -22.27
CA ARG A 92 -4.99 9.29 -22.25
C ARG A 92 -5.90 8.43 -21.35
N ASP A 93 -5.78 7.12 -21.46
CA ASP A 93 -6.55 6.19 -20.63
C ASP A 93 -6.23 6.32 -19.13
N LEU A 94 -4.98 6.54 -18.78
CA LEU A 94 -4.56 6.77 -17.40
C LEU A 94 -5.17 8.06 -16.82
N GLN A 95 -5.28 9.10 -17.63
CA GLN A 95 -5.88 10.37 -17.22
C GLN A 95 -7.39 10.28 -16.94
N LEU A 96 -8.05 9.23 -17.41
CA LEU A 96 -9.48 9.01 -17.14
C LEU A 96 -9.75 8.56 -15.70
N SER A 97 -8.74 8.11 -14.98
CA SER A 97 -8.87 7.67 -13.60
C SER A 97 -7.67 8.14 -12.76
N PRO A 98 -7.53 9.45 -12.54
CA PRO A 98 -6.41 9.99 -11.77
C PRO A 98 -6.49 9.58 -10.29
N GLY A 99 -5.35 9.34 -9.68
CA GLY A 99 -5.26 8.92 -8.29
C GLY A 99 -3.83 8.84 -7.77
N ASN A 100 -3.60 7.98 -6.78
CA ASN A 100 -2.34 7.87 -6.06
C ASN A 100 -1.59 6.56 -6.26
N SER A 101 -2.10 5.65 -7.10
CA SER A 101 -1.44 4.37 -7.39
C SER A 101 -0.46 4.51 -8.53
N GLY A 102 0.76 4.03 -8.34
CA GLY A 102 1.80 4.08 -9.36
C GLY A 102 1.50 3.19 -10.56
N VAL A 103 2.00 3.56 -11.73
CA VAL A 103 1.89 2.79 -12.96
C VAL A 103 3.28 2.36 -13.42
N VAL A 104 3.42 1.07 -13.70
CA VAL A 104 4.67 0.48 -14.20
C VAL A 104 4.41 -0.16 -15.56
N VAL A 105 5.23 0.20 -16.54
CA VAL A 105 5.23 -0.40 -17.87
C VAL A 105 6.32 -1.47 -17.92
N TYR A 106 5.95 -2.67 -18.35
CA TYR A 106 6.88 -3.77 -18.52
C TYR A 106 7.00 -4.13 -20.00
N LEU A 107 8.23 -4.26 -20.49
CA LEU A 107 8.55 -4.63 -21.87
C LEU A 107 9.12 -6.04 -21.89
N LYS A 108 8.39 -6.98 -22.50
CA LYS A 108 8.74 -8.41 -22.51
C LYS A 108 10.03 -8.70 -23.28
N ASP A 109 10.26 -8.06 -24.41
CA ASP A 109 11.38 -8.33 -25.29
C ASP A 109 12.73 -8.07 -24.63
N VAL A 110 12.84 -6.98 -23.89
CA VAL A 110 14.07 -6.55 -23.21
C VAL A 110 14.03 -6.80 -21.70
N LYS A 111 12.93 -7.35 -21.17
CA LYS A 111 12.69 -7.59 -19.73
C LYS A 111 12.96 -6.34 -18.88
N ALA A 112 12.51 -5.18 -19.37
CA ALA A 112 12.72 -3.90 -18.71
C ALA A 112 11.44 -3.36 -18.11
N MET A 113 11.57 -2.69 -16.97
CA MET A 113 10.48 -1.99 -16.29
C MET A 113 10.71 -0.48 -16.35
N LYS A 114 9.64 0.26 -16.55
CA LYS A 114 9.63 1.72 -16.47
C LYS A 114 8.50 2.18 -15.57
N LYS A 115 8.83 2.79 -14.45
CA LYS A 115 7.83 3.44 -13.60
C LYS A 115 7.50 4.82 -14.17
N LEU A 116 6.21 5.07 -14.41
CA LEU A 116 5.77 6.36 -14.92
C LEU A 116 5.85 7.44 -13.83
N PRO A 117 6.06 8.72 -14.19
CA PRO A 117 6.07 9.83 -13.25
C PRO A 117 4.77 9.95 -12.46
N MET A 118 4.84 10.68 -11.34
CA MET A 118 3.70 10.85 -10.41
C MET A 118 2.45 11.44 -11.05
N ASN A 119 2.60 12.29 -12.06
CA ASN A 119 1.47 12.88 -12.78
C ASN A 119 0.63 11.87 -13.58
N TRP A 120 1.10 10.64 -13.75
CA TRP A 120 0.40 9.54 -14.40
C TRP A 120 -0.17 8.51 -13.40
N GLN A 121 -0.11 8.78 -12.10
CA GLN A 121 -0.71 7.91 -11.09
C GLN A 121 -2.23 7.84 -11.25
N VAL A 122 -2.80 6.69 -10.91
CA VAL A 122 -4.20 6.36 -11.16
C VAL A 122 -4.93 5.93 -9.90
N GLN A 123 -6.25 6.04 -9.94
CA GLN A 123 -7.16 5.36 -9.03
C GLN A 123 -7.51 4.01 -9.63
N ILE A 124 -7.07 2.92 -8.98
CA ILE A 124 -7.38 1.56 -9.42
C ILE A 124 -8.78 1.21 -8.94
N GLN A 125 -9.76 1.34 -9.84
CA GLN A 125 -11.18 1.14 -9.54
C GLN A 125 -11.94 0.58 -10.74
N GLU A 126 -13.08 -0.06 -10.47
CA GLU A 126 -14.01 -0.51 -11.51
C GLU A 126 -14.99 0.62 -11.87
N PRO A 127 -15.51 0.71 -13.10
CA PRO A 127 -15.27 -0.21 -14.23
C PRO A 127 -14.01 0.08 -15.05
N TRP A 128 -13.25 1.11 -14.72
CA TRP A 128 -12.07 1.53 -15.48
C TRP A 128 -11.02 0.41 -15.62
N LEU A 129 -10.77 -0.34 -14.53
CA LEU A 129 -9.79 -1.44 -14.55
C LEU A 129 -10.19 -2.54 -15.55
N SER A 130 -11.46 -2.91 -15.60
CA SER A 130 -11.96 -3.89 -16.55
C SER A 130 -11.82 -3.39 -17.99
N GLN A 131 -12.07 -2.10 -18.25
CA GLN A 131 -11.89 -1.48 -19.55
C GLN A 131 -10.43 -1.52 -19.99
N MET A 132 -9.50 -1.25 -19.08
CA MET A 132 -8.07 -1.36 -19.34
C MET A 132 -7.67 -2.80 -19.70
N SER A 133 -8.19 -3.78 -18.95
CA SER A 133 -7.92 -5.19 -19.21
C SER A 133 -8.47 -5.67 -20.56
N GLU A 134 -9.63 -5.20 -20.97
CA GLU A 134 -10.17 -5.51 -22.28
C GLU A 134 -9.35 -4.88 -23.41
N LYS A 135 -8.91 -3.65 -23.23
CA LYS A 135 -8.18 -2.88 -24.24
C LYS A 135 -6.74 -3.37 -24.45
N TYR A 136 -6.03 -3.66 -23.38
CA TYR A 136 -4.62 -4.03 -23.42
C TYR A 136 -4.37 -5.54 -23.27
N GLY A 137 -5.40 -6.30 -22.97
CA GLY A 137 -5.34 -7.74 -22.74
C GLY A 137 -5.37 -8.10 -21.25
N LYS A 138 -6.18 -9.09 -20.89
CA LYS A 138 -6.35 -9.52 -19.50
C LYS A 138 -5.06 -10.02 -18.86
N THR A 139 -4.18 -10.63 -19.63
CA THR A 139 -2.88 -11.12 -19.16
C THR A 139 -1.81 -10.03 -19.09
N ASN A 140 -2.07 -8.88 -19.70
CA ASN A 140 -1.12 -7.77 -19.80
C ASN A 140 -1.38 -6.66 -18.77
N VAL A 141 -2.49 -6.69 -18.08
CA VAL A 141 -2.85 -5.71 -17.04
C VAL A 141 -2.96 -6.44 -15.71
N LYS A 142 -2.13 -6.03 -14.75
CA LYS A 142 -2.10 -6.63 -13.42
C LYS A 142 -2.06 -5.56 -12.33
N VAL A 143 -2.76 -5.82 -11.24
CA VAL A 143 -2.64 -5.03 -10.01
C VAL A 143 -1.68 -5.75 -9.07
N VAL A 144 -0.62 -5.06 -8.68
CA VAL A 144 0.40 -5.60 -7.78
C VAL A 144 0.30 -4.88 -6.45
N GLU A 145 0.13 -5.64 -5.38
CA GLU A 145 0.17 -5.11 -4.03
C GLU A 145 1.60 -5.09 -3.54
N ARG A 146 2.06 -3.92 -3.10
CA ARG A 146 3.37 -3.84 -2.48
C ARG A 146 3.31 -4.41 -1.07
N GLY A 147 4.25 -5.29 -0.76
CA GLY A 147 4.36 -5.91 0.55
C GLY A 147 4.73 -4.91 1.65
N LEU A 148 4.68 -5.39 2.90
CA LEU A 148 4.96 -4.62 4.12
C LEU A 148 6.36 -3.97 4.16
N LYS A 149 7.29 -4.42 3.34
CA LYS A 149 8.66 -3.88 3.27
C LYS A 149 8.73 -2.39 2.89
N ASN A 150 7.66 -1.84 2.32
CA ASN A 150 7.59 -0.46 1.85
C ASN A 150 6.68 0.43 2.72
N LEU A 151 6.33 -0.05 3.89
CA LEU A 151 5.58 0.73 4.88
C LEU A 151 6.40 1.86 5.48
#